data_035b90293df37dc89ad5897733af9dab
#
_entry.id   035b90293df37dc89ad5897733af9dab
#
_cell.length_a   1.000
_cell.length_b   1.000
_cell.length_c   1.000
_cell.angle_alpha   90.00
_cell.angle_beta   90.00
_cell.angle_gamma   90.00
#
_symmetry.space_group_name_H-M   'P 1'
#
loop_
_entity.id
_entity.type
_entity.pdbx_description
1 polymer ?
#
loop_
_entity_poly.entity_id
_entity_poly.type
_entity_poly.pdbx_seq_one_letter_code
_entity_poly.pdbx_strand_id
1 'polypeptide(L)'
;MRVKKIITINEPLCIIALGYAEGVHAPGLKLSPREYLKCAHNLLLAHGKAAKTLKKYGAKDVLVGIAPNMDNFYPFNEQNIVDINAARTKMFEIDGEKPYMWIHQVNWWLDPVVKGYYPIEGKVEYDNILPADYEKDIKDIGGTVDFICFNLYFGIPVTTDNNGAAVIAELNAAKTQMGWNVTPDAIKWAAKFLYERYN
;
A
#
# COMPACT_ATOMS: atom_id res chain seq x y z
N MET A 1 19.08 -20.36 -12.98
CA MET A 1 19.06 -19.21 -12.06
C MET A 1 18.85 -19.71 -10.64
N ARG A 2 19.57 -19.21 -9.63
CA ARG A 2 19.46 -19.68 -8.23
C ARG A 2 18.33 -18.98 -7.45
N VAL A 3 18.00 -17.74 -7.83
CA VAL A 3 16.95 -16.96 -7.18
C VAL A 3 15.63 -17.25 -7.86
N LYS A 4 14.63 -17.65 -7.09
CA LYS A 4 13.30 -18.03 -7.57
C LYS A 4 12.21 -17.04 -7.18
N LYS A 5 12.40 -16.25 -6.12
CA LYS A 5 11.47 -15.22 -5.67
C LYS A 5 12.13 -13.86 -5.79
N ILE A 6 11.52 -12.95 -6.53
CA ILE A 6 12.06 -11.62 -6.81
C ILE A 6 11.01 -10.58 -6.43
N ILE A 7 11.41 -9.64 -5.59
CA ILE A 7 10.65 -8.43 -5.30
C ILE A 7 11.19 -7.34 -6.23
N THR A 8 10.33 -6.77 -7.06
CA THR A 8 10.72 -5.76 -8.05
C THR A 8 10.89 -4.39 -7.42
N ILE A 9 10.01 -4.03 -6.48
CA ILE A 9 10.00 -2.74 -5.79
C ILE A 9 9.80 -3.00 -4.31
N ASN A 10 10.67 -2.40 -3.51
CA ASN A 10 10.57 -2.35 -2.06
C ASN A 10 10.16 -0.94 -1.64
N GLU A 11 9.19 -0.83 -0.74
CA GLU A 11 8.72 0.40 -0.11
C GLU A 11 8.42 1.55 -1.10
N PRO A 12 7.49 1.36 -2.04
CA PRO A 12 7.15 2.40 -3.00
C PRO A 12 6.66 3.69 -2.34
N LEU A 13 5.98 3.59 -1.18
CA LEU A 13 5.61 4.76 -0.38
C LEU A 13 6.85 5.59 0.00
N CYS A 14 7.91 4.97 0.52
CA CYS A 14 9.13 5.69 0.89
C CYS A 14 9.78 6.37 -0.32
N ILE A 15 9.80 5.72 -1.49
CA ILE A 15 10.32 6.32 -2.71
C ILE A 15 9.54 7.58 -3.04
N ILE A 16 8.22 7.51 -3.06
CA ILE A 16 7.37 8.63 -3.49
C ILE A 16 7.24 9.69 -2.39
N ALA A 17 6.91 9.32 -1.17
CA ALA A 17 6.73 10.30 -0.08
C ALA A 17 8.04 11.03 0.22
N LEU A 18 9.10 10.30 0.53
CA LEU A 18 10.35 10.89 0.98
C LEU A 18 11.17 11.52 -0.16
N GLY A 19 11.11 10.94 -1.37
CA GLY A 19 11.89 11.40 -2.51
C GLY A 19 11.21 12.48 -3.33
N TYR A 20 9.91 12.38 -3.53
CA TYR A 20 9.16 13.23 -4.46
C TYR A 20 8.18 14.19 -3.80
N ALA A 21 7.64 13.89 -2.62
CA ALA A 21 6.72 14.79 -1.92
C ALA A 21 7.44 15.65 -0.86
N GLU A 22 8.24 15.05 0.01
CA GLU A 22 8.93 15.73 1.12
C GLU A 22 10.32 16.23 0.74
N GLY A 23 10.97 15.55 -0.19
CA GLY A 23 12.30 15.89 -0.69
C GLY A 23 13.45 15.62 0.28
N VAL A 24 13.25 14.73 1.26
CA VAL A 24 14.27 14.34 2.25
C VAL A 24 15.15 13.19 1.79
N HIS A 25 14.71 12.44 0.78
CA HIS A 25 15.49 11.42 0.07
C HIS A 25 15.73 11.84 -1.38
N ALA A 26 16.65 11.15 -2.07
CA ALA A 26 16.83 11.35 -3.51
C ALA A 26 15.52 11.00 -4.29
N PRO A 27 15.15 11.77 -5.28
CA PRO A 27 15.86 12.88 -5.93
C PRO A 27 15.72 14.24 -5.24
N GLY A 28 15.07 14.35 -4.08
CA GLY A 28 14.98 15.59 -3.31
C GLY A 28 13.95 16.59 -3.84
N LEU A 29 12.93 16.11 -4.56
CA LEU A 29 11.88 16.95 -5.14
C LEU A 29 10.76 17.19 -4.11
N LYS A 30 10.04 18.31 -4.29
CA LYS A 30 8.85 18.68 -3.51
C LYS A 30 7.71 18.94 -4.48
N LEU A 31 7.14 17.85 -4.99
CA LEU A 31 6.09 17.89 -5.99
C LEU A 31 4.71 18.01 -5.34
N SER A 32 3.75 18.54 -6.09
CA SER A 32 2.34 18.50 -5.70
C SER A 32 1.78 17.07 -5.71
N PRO A 33 0.66 16.79 -5.00
CA PRO A 33 0.01 15.47 -5.01
C PRO A 33 -0.25 14.95 -6.42
N ARG A 34 -0.71 15.80 -7.33
CA ARG A 34 -0.97 15.43 -8.73
C ARG A 34 0.30 14.98 -9.46
N GLU A 35 1.44 15.56 -9.17
CA GLU A 35 2.71 15.24 -9.82
C GLU A 35 3.31 13.95 -9.24
N TYR A 36 3.41 13.82 -7.91
CA TYR A 36 4.00 12.61 -7.35
C TYR A 36 3.09 11.37 -7.49
N LEU A 37 1.76 11.53 -7.62
CA LEU A 37 0.89 10.41 -7.94
C LEU A 37 1.12 9.85 -9.36
N LYS A 38 1.50 10.72 -10.32
CA LYS A 38 1.97 10.26 -11.63
C LYS A 38 3.31 9.51 -11.53
N CYS A 39 4.21 9.96 -10.64
CA CYS A 39 5.44 9.22 -10.37
C CYS A 39 5.14 7.85 -9.74
N ALA A 40 4.17 7.79 -8.81
CA ALA A 40 3.72 6.55 -8.21
C ALA A 40 3.12 5.57 -9.25
N HIS A 41 2.31 6.07 -10.18
CA HIS A 41 1.80 5.29 -11.30
C HIS A 41 2.93 4.74 -12.18
N ASN A 42 3.90 5.58 -12.56
CA ASN A 42 5.05 5.16 -13.36
C ASN A 42 5.91 4.11 -12.64
N LEU A 43 5.98 4.16 -11.30
CA LEU A 43 6.66 3.15 -10.51
C LEU A 43 5.94 1.80 -10.60
N LEU A 44 4.60 1.78 -10.54
CA LEU A 44 3.80 0.58 -10.75
C LEU A 44 3.94 0.04 -12.18
N LEU A 45 3.99 0.92 -13.19
CA LEU A 45 4.25 0.53 -14.58
C LEU A 45 5.64 -0.10 -14.74
N ALA A 46 6.65 0.44 -14.06
CA ALA A 46 7.99 -0.15 -14.03
C ALA A 46 7.98 -1.55 -13.39
N HIS A 47 7.21 -1.75 -12.30
CA HIS A 47 6.97 -3.07 -11.71
C HIS A 47 6.39 -4.04 -12.75
N GLY A 48 5.30 -3.66 -13.42
CA GLY A 48 4.63 -4.52 -14.40
C GLY A 48 5.55 -4.94 -15.56
N LYS A 49 6.31 -3.99 -16.12
CA LYS A 49 7.30 -4.26 -17.18
C LYS A 49 8.44 -5.17 -16.69
N ALA A 50 8.93 -4.95 -15.47
CA ALA A 50 9.95 -5.80 -14.86
C ALA A 50 9.41 -7.23 -14.63
N ALA A 51 8.20 -7.38 -14.11
CA ALA A 51 7.56 -8.67 -13.91
C ALA A 51 7.42 -9.46 -15.21
N LYS A 52 6.89 -8.84 -16.25
CA LYS A 52 6.78 -9.46 -17.59
C LYS A 52 8.15 -9.87 -18.15
N THR A 53 9.16 -9.03 -17.98
CA THR A 53 10.54 -9.34 -18.41
C THR A 53 11.11 -10.52 -17.65
N LEU A 54 10.94 -10.58 -16.32
CA LEU A 54 11.37 -11.69 -15.48
C LEU A 54 10.65 -12.98 -15.85
N LYS A 55 9.35 -12.95 -16.12
CA LYS A 55 8.59 -14.12 -16.56
C LYS A 55 9.04 -14.61 -17.94
N LYS A 56 9.43 -13.72 -18.84
CA LYS A 56 9.87 -14.06 -20.20
C LYS A 56 11.29 -14.62 -20.25
N TYR A 57 12.21 -14.02 -19.49
CA TYR A 57 13.65 -14.28 -19.61
C TYR A 57 14.28 -14.90 -18.35
N GLY A 58 13.55 -14.92 -17.26
CA GLY A 58 14.00 -15.49 -15.99
C GLY A 58 14.00 -17.01 -15.94
N ALA A 59 14.14 -17.58 -14.75
CA ALA A 59 13.95 -19.01 -14.54
C ALA A 59 12.49 -19.39 -14.80
N LYS A 60 12.24 -20.60 -15.31
CA LYS A 60 10.89 -21.08 -15.64
C LYS A 60 9.92 -21.04 -14.45
N ASP A 61 10.45 -21.16 -13.23
CA ASP A 61 9.73 -21.18 -11.97
C ASP A 61 9.93 -19.90 -11.14
N VAL A 62 10.29 -18.77 -11.80
CA VAL A 62 10.44 -17.50 -11.11
C VAL A 62 9.09 -16.97 -10.62
N LEU A 63 9.05 -16.58 -9.35
CA LEU A 63 7.91 -15.90 -8.74
C LEU A 63 8.26 -14.41 -8.54
N VAL A 64 7.34 -13.55 -8.87
CA VAL A 64 7.52 -12.10 -8.80
C VAL A 64 6.55 -11.50 -7.80
N GLY A 65 7.03 -10.58 -6.99
CA GLY A 65 6.23 -9.86 -5.99
C GLY A 65 6.61 -8.39 -5.89
N ILE A 66 5.88 -7.70 -5.04
CA ILE A 66 6.11 -6.31 -4.62
C ILE A 66 6.05 -6.26 -3.09
N ALA A 67 6.80 -5.37 -2.47
CA ALA A 67 6.85 -5.20 -1.02
C ALA A 67 6.52 -3.75 -0.61
N PRO A 68 5.25 -3.34 -0.57
CA PRO A 68 4.88 -2.04 -0.02
C PRO A 68 5.12 -2.01 1.49
N ASN A 69 5.49 -0.84 1.99
CA ASN A 69 5.24 -0.44 3.35
C ASN A 69 3.90 0.31 3.39
N MET A 70 3.25 0.36 4.54
CA MET A 70 1.90 0.88 4.66
C MET A 70 1.58 1.29 6.08
N ASP A 71 0.54 2.09 6.25
CA ASP A 71 -0.09 2.30 7.54
C ASP A 71 -0.89 1.04 7.90
N ASN A 72 -0.46 0.37 8.98
CA ASN A 72 -1.05 -0.90 9.41
C ASN A 72 -2.06 -0.66 10.52
N PHE A 73 -3.33 -0.62 10.15
CA PHE A 73 -4.41 -0.48 11.11
C PHE A 73 -4.84 -1.85 11.65
N TYR A 74 -5.06 -1.91 12.97
CA TYR A 74 -5.52 -3.13 13.64
C TYR A 74 -6.56 -2.79 14.71
N PRO A 75 -7.50 -3.71 15.07
CA PRO A 75 -8.53 -3.43 16.05
C PRO A 75 -7.94 -3.23 17.44
N PHE A 76 -8.37 -2.19 18.14
CA PHE A 76 -7.99 -1.96 19.53
C PHE A 76 -8.47 -3.10 20.44
N ASN A 77 -9.69 -3.58 20.22
CA ASN A 77 -10.20 -4.79 20.84
C ASN A 77 -10.44 -5.87 19.77
N GLU A 78 -9.58 -6.89 19.75
CA GLU A 78 -9.63 -8.00 18.79
C GLU A 78 -10.89 -8.86 18.88
N GLN A 79 -11.66 -8.79 19.98
CA GLN A 79 -12.90 -9.51 20.17
C GLN A 79 -14.13 -8.67 19.81
N ASN A 80 -13.96 -7.38 19.56
CA ASN A 80 -15.03 -6.48 19.18
C ASN A 80 -15.13 -6.39 17.65
N ILE A 81 -16.23 -6.90 17.09
CA ILE A 81 -16.46 -6.87 15.64
C ILE A 81 -16.53 -5.43 15.08
N VAL A 82 -16.95 -4.46 15.89
CA VAL A 82 -17.03 -3.05 15.49
C VAL A 82 -15.62 -2.49 15.30
N ASP A 83 -14.70 -2.74 16.24
CA ASP A 83 -13.30 -2.34 16.12
C ASP A 83 -12.61 -3.05 14.95
N ILE A 84 -12.89 -4.33 14.73
CA ILE A 84 -12.34 -5.09 13.59
C ILE A 84 -12.78 -4.47 12.27
N ASN A 85 -14.06 -4.14 12.14
CA ASN A 85 -14.56 -3.51 10.92
C ASN A 85 -14.02 -2.08 10.74
N ALA A 86 -13.91 -1.30 11.80
CA ALA A 86 -13.34 0.04 11.79
C ALA A 86 -11.87 0.00 11.32
N ALA A 87 -11.07 -0.90 11.86
CA ALA A 87 -9.67 -1.08 11.47
C ALA A 87 -9.53 -1.52 10.01
N ARG A 88 -10.38 -2.47 9.55
CA ARG A 88 -10.40 -2.91 8.15
C ARG A 88 -10.76 -1.75 7.20
N THR A 89 -11.77 -0.96 7.55
CA THR A 89 -12.16 0.22 6.76
C THR A 89 -11.00 1.21 6.68
N LYS A 90 -10.38 1.55 7.80
CA LYS A 90 -9.23 2.47 7.85
C LYS A 90 -8.06 1.98 6.99
N MET A 91 -7.80 0.69 6.95
CA MET A 91 -6.67 0.12 6.19
C MET A 91 -6.82 0.27 4.67
N PHE A 92 -8.07 0.35 4.16
CA PHE A 92 -8.36 0.42 2.73
C PHE A 92 -9.13 1.67 2.33
N GLU A 93 -9.30 2.62 3.24
CA GLU A 93 -10.01 3.87 2.97
C GLU A 93 -9.25 4.73 1.95
N ILE A 94 -9.93 5.14 0.88
CA ILE A 94 -9.44 6.14 -0.06
C ILE A 94 -10.35 7.36 0.06
N ASP A 95 -9.80 8.47 0.54
CA ASP A 95 -10.52 9.72 0.66
C ASP A 95 -10.28 10.56 -0.62
N GLY A 96 -11.32 10.75 -1.42
CA GLY A 96 -11.24 11.50 -2.68
C GLY A 96 -10.81 12.96 -2.51
N GLU A 97 -11.05 13.54 -1.34
CA GLU A 97 -10.66 14.91 -1.04
C GLU A 97 -9.21 15.05 -0.56
N LYS A 98 -8.55 13.92 -0.24
CA LYS A 98 -7.19 13.90 0.29
C LYS A 98 -6.23 13.05 -0.56
N PRO A 99 -5.99 13.43 -1.83
CA PRO A 99 -5.12 12.65 -2.72
C PRO A 99 -3.71 12.48 -2.17
N TYR A 100 -3.24 13.37 -1.31
CA TYR A 100 -1.93 13.26 -0.65
C TYR A 100 -1.83 12.07 0.31
N MET A 101 -2.96 11.52 0.78
CA MET A 101 -3.00 10.35 1.65
C MET A 101 -3.03 9.02 0.89
N TRP A 102 -3.32 9.01 -0.42
CA TRP A 102 -3.55 7.75 -1.14
C TRP A 102 -2.35 6.83 -1.15
N ILE A 103 -1.15 7.37 -1.31
CA ILE A 103 0.09 6.57 -1.31
C ILE A 103 0.39 5.89 0.03
N HIS A 104 -0.25 6.34 1.13
CA HIS A 104 -0.16 5.70 2.45
C HIS A 104 -1.06 4.46 2.57
N GLN A 105 -2.04 4.33 1.69
CA GLN A 105 -2.96 3.20 1.69
C GLN A 105 -2.40 2.03 0.89
N VAL A 106 -2.41 0.85 1.48
CA VAL A 106 -1.84 -0.35 0.85
C VAL A 106 -2.53 -0.74 -0.44
N ASN A 107 -3.84 -0.52 -0.54
CA ASN A 107 -4.62 -0.81 -1.74
C ASN A 107 -4.29 0.10 -2.92
N TRP A 108 -3.75 1.32 -2.69
CA TRP A 108 -3.20 2.14 -3.76
C TRP A 108 -2.10 1.40 -4.54
N TRP A 109 -1.27 0.63 -3.84
CA TRP A 109 -0.16 -0.12 -4.43
C TRP A 109 -0.57 -1.52 -4.90
N LEU A 110 -1.43 -2.20 -4.16
CA LEU A 110 -1.74 -3.60 -4.40
C LEU A 110 -2.93 -3.81 -5.35
N ASP A 111 -3.99 -3.01 -5.32
CA ASP A 111 -5.12 -3.19 -6.22
C ASP A 111 -4.69 -3.13 -7.70
N PRO A 112 -3.86 -2.16 -8.15
CA PRO A 112 -3.40 -2.14 -9.54
C PRO A 112 -2.63 -3.39 -9.95
N VAL A 113 -1.73 -3.89 -9.12
CA VAL A 113 -0.86 -5.04 -9.48
C VAL A 113 -1.55 -6.39 -9.32
N VAL A 114 -2.53 -6.51 -8.42
CA VAL A 114 -3.27 -7.76 -8.18
C VAL A 114 -4.54 -7.80 -9.01
N LYS A 115 -5.36 -6.75 -8.95
CA LYS A 115 -6.70 -6.72 -9.53
C LYS A 115 -6.76 -6.06 -10.92
N GLY A 116 -5.75 -5.26 -11.29
CA GLY A 116 -5.71 -4.56 -12.57
C GLY A 116 -6.61 -3.32 -12.63
N TYR A 117 -6.86 -2.68 -11.49
CA TYR A 117 -7.55 -1.39 -11.39
C TYR A 117 -7.17 -0.67 -10.11
N TYR A 118 -7.27 0.65 -10.09
CA TYR A 118 -7.07 1.45 -8.88
C TYR A 118 -8.23 1.27 -7.89
N PRO A 119 -8.02 1.53 -6.58
CA PRO A 119 -9.07 1.36 -5.57
C PRO A 119 -10.36 2.07 -5.95
N ILE A 120 -11.49 1.38 -5.81
CA ILE A 120 -12.84 1.91 -6.12
C ILE A 120 -13.50 2.56 -4.89
N GLU A 121 -12.91 2.39 -3.72
CA GLU A 121 -13.34 3.03 -2.49
C GLU A 121 -13.21 4.56 -2.63
N GLY A 122 -14.19 5.30 -2.15
CA GLY A 122 -14.19 6.77 -2.23
C GLY A 122 -14.67 7.35 -3.57
N LYS A 123 -14.96 6.51 -4.55
CA LYS A 123 -15.48 6.93 -5.88
C LYS A 123 -14.60 8.02 -6.54
N VAL A 124 -13.30 7.81 -6.51
CA VAL A 124 -12.31 8.77 -7.01
C VAL A 124 -12.27 8.75 -8.54
N GLU A 125 -12.27 9.93 -9.14
CA GLU A 125 -12.02 10.11 -10.57
C GLU A 125 -10.51 10.26 -10.82
N TYR A 126 -9.87 9.19 -11.26
CA TYR A 126 -8.42 9.15 -11.49
C TYR A 126 -7.97 9.90 -12.75
N ASP A 127 -8.85 10.09 -13.74
CA ASP A 127 -8.56 10.73 -15.03
C ASP A 127 -7.93 12.12 -14.92
N ASN A 128 -8.32 12.87 -13.88
CA ASN A 128 -7.77 14.20 -13.65
C ASN A 128 -6.43 14.22 -12.91
N ILE A 129 -5.96 13.08 -12.41
CA ILE A 129 -4.80 12.95 -11.51
C ILE A 129 -3.70 12.11 -12.15
N LEU A 130 -4.06 10.95 -12.69
CA LEU A 130 -3.13 10.02 -13.32
C LEU A 130 -2.75 10.47 -14.75
N PRO A 131 -1.73 9.87 -15.37
CA PRO A 131 -1.44 10.10 -16.80
C PRO A 131 -2.64 9.78 -17.69
N ALA A 132 -2.81 10.49 -18.79
CA ALA A 132 -3.96 10.30 -19.71
C ALA A 132 -4.11 8.87 -20.24
N ASP A 133 -3.01 8.13 -20.34
CA ASP A 133 -2.99 6.74 -20.83
C ASP A 133 -2.96 5.68 -19.71
N TYR A 134 -3.21 6.06 -18.45
CA TYR A 134 -3.09 5.15 -17.29
C TYR A 134 -3.90 3.85 -17.44
N GLU A 135 -5.05 3.88 -18.10
CA GLU A 135 -5.85 2.69 -18.37
C GLU A 135 -5.18 1.69 -19.32
N LYS A 136 -4.35 2.19 -20.26
CA LYS A 136 -3.51 1.32 -21.09
C LYS A 136 -2.38 0.70 -20.26
N ASP A 137 -1.78 1.49 -19.40
CA ASP A 137 -0.69 1.06 -18.55
C ASP A 137 -1.16 0.00 -17.52
N ILE A 138 -2.40 0.06 -17.07
CA ILE A 138 -3.01 -0.95 -16.18
C ILE A 138 -2.93 -2.36 -16.80
N LYS A 139 -3.01 -2.53 -18.11
CA LYS A 139 -2.83 -3.83 -18.79
C LYS A 139 -1.41 -4.39 -18.65
N ASP A 140 -0.44 -3.51 -18.40
CA ASP A 140 0.93 -3.89 -18.13
C ASP A 140 1.19 -4.08 -16.63
N ILE A 141 0.42 -3.43 -15.76
CA ILE A 141 0.53 -3.48 -14.31
C ILE A 141 -0.24 -4.67 -13.72
N GLY A 142 -1.46 -4.93 -14.19
CA GLY A 142 -2.40 -5.87 -13.58
C GLY A 142 -2.00 -7.33 -13.73
N GLY A 143 -2.29 -8.14 -12.69
CA GLY A 143 -2.02 -9.57 -12.68
C GLY A 143 -0.52 -9.93 -12.75
N THR A 144 0.35 -9.07 -12.26
CA THR A 144 1.80 -9.21 -12.42
C THR A 144 2.52 -9.77 -11.19
N VAL A 145 1.79 -10.03 -10.10
CA VAL A 145 2.36 -10.57 -8.86
C VAL A 145 1.93 -12.03 -8.63
N ASP A 146 2.87 -12.87 -8.20
CA ASP A 146 2.62 -14.24 -7.75
C ASP A 146 2.52 -14.32 -6.23
N PHE A 147 3.04 -13.33 -5.53
CA PHE A 147 2.98 -13.23 -4.07
C PHE A 147 3.05 -11.76 -3.63
N ILE A 148 2.46 -11.48 -2.47
CA ILE A 148 2.52 -10.19 -1.82
C ILE A 148 3.50 -10.28 -0.66
N CYS A 149 4.47 -9.36 -0.60
CA CYS A 149 5.20 -9.04 0.61
C CYS A 149 4.68 -7.72 1.17
N PHE A 150 4.96 -7.46 2.43
CA PHE A 150 4.77 -6.14 3.03
C PHE A 150 5.78 -5.91 4.15
N ASN A 151 6.20 -4.67 4.31
CA ASN A 151 7.04 -4.25 5.41
C ASN A 151 6.17 -3.65 6.51
N LEU A 152 6.26 -4.21 7.71
CA LEU A 152 5.51 -3.78 8.87
C LEU A 152 6.47 -3.52 10.03
N TYR A 153 6.46 -2.31 10.55
CA TYR A 153 7.31 -1.89 11.66
C TYR A 153 6.52 -1.67 12.95
N PHE A 154 5.30 -1.21 12.83
CA PHE A 154 4.34 -1.01 13.92
C PHE A 154 2.91 -0.98 13.35
N GLY A 155 1.91 -1.05 14.22
CA GLY A 155 0.51 -0.91 13.86
C GLY A 155 -0.13 0.26 14.59
N ILE A 156 -1.23 0.71 14.04
CA ILE A 156 -2.07 1.82 14.52
C ILE A 156 -3.38 1.22 15.04
N PRO A 157 -3.65 1.26 16.35
CA PRO A 157 -4.87 0.70 16.90
C PRO A 157 -6.08 1.56 16.55
N VAL A 158 -7.17 0.93 16.13
CA VAL A 158 -8.42 1.59 15.74
C VAL A 158 -9.58 1.09 16.59
N THR A 159 -10.39 2.00 17.06
CA THR A 159 -11.68 1.78 17.71
C THR A 159 -12.74 2.69 17.08
N THR A 160 -13.91 2.76 17.66
CA THR A 160 -14.96 3.69 17.27
C THR A 160 -15.26 4.70 18.38
N ASP A 161 -15.58 5.92 18.00
CA ASP A 161 -16.10 6.92 18.92
C ASP A 161 -17.58 6.68 19.26
N ASN A 162 -18.16 7.56 20.06
CA ASN A 162 -19.57 7.49 20.48
C ASN A 162 -20.58 7.62 19.33
N ASN A 163 -20.14 8.09 18.17
CA ASN A 163 -20.95 8.24 16.96
C ASN A 163 -20.75 7.07 15.98
N GLY A 164 -19.90 6.11 16.33
CA GLY A 164 -19.53 4.98 15.48
C GLY A 164 -18.46 5.28 14.43
N ALA A 165 -17.85 6.46 14.46
CA ALA A 165 -16.76 6.80 13.53
C ALA A 165 -15.45 6.13 13.96
N ALA A 166 -14.71 5.62 12.98
CA ALA A 166 -13.40 4.99 13.22
C ALA A 166 -12.36 6.05 13.66
N VAL A 167 -11.78 5.85 14.83
CA VAL A 167 -10.77 6.73 15.42
C VAL A 167 -9.55 5.94 15.86
N ILE A 168 -8.38 6.60 15.87
CA ILE A 168 -7.15 6.01 16.41
C ILE A 168 -7.28 5.96 17.94
N ALA A 169 -7.10 4.77 18.50
CA ALA A 169 -7.10 4.58 19.94
C ALA A 169 -5.75 4.98 20.56
N GLU A 170 -5.78 5.53 21.76
CA GLU A 170 -4.55 5.75 22.53
C GLU A 170 -3.97 4.40 22.99
N LEU A 171 -2.67 4.22 22.80
CA LEU A 171 -1.96 3.01 23.16
C LEU A 171 -0.82 3.32 24.13
N ASN A 172 -0.89 2.74 25.31
CA ASN A 172 0.25 2.75 26.26
C ASN A 172 1.11 1.50 26.00
N ALA A 173 2.02 1.59 25.04
CA ALA A 173 2.93 0.52 24.67
C ALA A 173 4.39 0.92 24.84
N ALA A 174 5.26 -0.07 25.00
CA ALA A 174 6.70 0.15 24.88
C ALA A 174 7.03 0.74 23.52
N LYS A 175 8.09 1.53 23.47
CA LYS A 175 8.57 2.17 22.23
C LYS A 175 9.94 1.66 21.84
N THR A 176 10.17 1.56 20.54
CA THR A 176 11.49 1.36 19.98
C THR A 176 12.35 2.63 20.14
N GLN A 177 13.65 2.54 19.84
CA GLN A 177 14.52 3.74 19.80
C GLN A 177 14.07 4.77 18.76
N MET A 178 13.33 4.35 17.71
CA MET A 178 12.75 5.24 16.72
C MET A 178 11.45 5.94 17.20
N GLY A 179 11.00 5.64 18.42
CA GLY A 179 9.76 6.17 18.99
C GLY A 179 8.49 5.43 18.53
N TRP A 180 8.62 4.37 17.75
CA TRP A 180 7.49 3.57 17.29
C TRP A 180 6.95 2.67 18.40
N ASN A 181 5.64 2.53 18.47
CA ASN A 181 5.01 1.60 19.41
C ASN A 181 5.34 0.15 19.04
N VAL A 182 5.62 -0.67 20.05
CA VAL A 182 5.78 -2.12 19.89
C VAL A 182 4.40 -2.75 19.87
N THR A 183 3.95 -3.20 18.70
CA THR A 183 2.60 -3.70 18.43
C THR A 183 2.65 -5.03 17.67
N PRO A 184 3.03 -6.15 18.34
CA PRO A 184 3.24 -7.43 17.66
C PRO A 184 1.98 -7.98 16.99
N ASP A 185 0.79 -7.70 17.53
CA ASP A 185 -0.48 -8.18 16.97
C ASP A 185 -0.84 -7.54 15.63
N ALA A 186 -0.24 -6.41 15.30
CA ALA A 186 -0.47 -5.72 14.03
C ALA A 186 -0.16 -6.60 12.81
N ILE A 187 0.86 -7.48 12.88
CA ILE A 187 1.21 -8.38 11.77
C ILE A 187 0.11 -9.40 11.47
N LYS A 188 -0.54 -9.93 12.51
CA LYS A 188 -1.68 -10.86 12.37
C LYS A 188 -2.82 -10.19 11.62
N TRP A 189 -3.17 -8.95 11.99
CA TRP A 189 -4.28 -8.23 11.39
C TRP A 189 -3.95 -7.72 9.98
N ALA A 190 -2.74 -7.25 9.74
CA ALA A 190 -2.29 -6.89 8.40
C ALA A 190 -2.39 -8.09 7.46
N ALA A 191 -1.83 -9.25 7.85
CA ALA A 191 -1.92 -10.47 7.06
C ALA A 191 -3.37 -10.92 6.82
N LYS A 192 -4.22 -10.87 7.86
CA LYS A 192 -5.64 -11.24 7.77
C LYS A 192 -6.39 -10.34 6.78
N PHE A 193 -6.28 -9.02 6.91
CA PHE A 193 -7.02 -8.08 6.06
C PHE A 193 -6.53 -8.13 4.61
N LEU A 194 -5.21 -8.28 4.38
CA LEU A 194 -4.67 -8.48 3.03
C LEU A 194 -5.17 -9.79 2.41
N TYR A 195 -5.17 -10.87 3.18
CA TYR A 195 -5.69 -12.16 2.72
C TYR A 195 -7.17 -12.05 2.34
N GLU A 196 -8.01 -11.44 3.18
CA GLU A 196 -9.44 -11.26 2.92
C GLU A 196 -9.72 -10.40 1.67
N ARG A 197 -8.82 -9.47 1.33
CA ARG A 197 -9.00 -8.58 0.17
C ARG A 197 -8.48 -9.18 -1.14
N TYR A 198 -7.43 -9.99 -1.09
CA TYR A 198 -6.66 -10.39 -2.29
C TYR A 198 -6.66 -11.91 -2.57
N ASN A 199 -7.37 -12.71 -1.77
CA ASN A 199 -7.45 -14.16 -2.00
C ASN A 199 -8.73 -14.56 -2.75
#